data_f1026b28a626084c4b547b3f965a5c92
#
_entry.id   f1026b28a626084c4b547b3f965a5c92
#
_cell.length_a   1.000
_cell.length_b   1.000
_cell.length_c   1.000
_cell.angle_alpha   90.00
_cell.angle_beta   90.00
_cell.angle_gamma   90.00
#
_symmetry.space_group_name_H-M   'P 1'
#
loop_
_entity.id
_entity.type
_entity.pdbx_description
1 polymer ?
#
loop_
_entity_poly.entity_id
_entity_poly.type
_entity_poly.pdbx_seq_one_letter_code
_entity_poly.pdbx_strand_id
1 'polypeptide(L)'
;MTKTPIEIDVYSDPICPWCYIGYKRFQKAKELRPDFDVKIRWLSFQLNPDMPTEGMDRQTYLDTKFGGRANATQFYSQIAAAGKFEGIDFKFDDIQKTPNTVEAHRLSLLAASQGKQDELMERLFESYFLEGKNIGERDVLTKIAAEAGLEGAEEYLDSAQGHEDVLYTDQNARNLGLTGVPCFIVNRQHILPGAQSPDTLAQMLDIGHQQLVEKS
;
A
#
# COMPACT_ATOMS: atom_id res chain seq x y z
N MET A 1 26.22 7.46 -18.37
CA MET A 1 25.46 6.20 -18.48
C MET A 1 24.41 6.22 -17.38
N THR A 2 23.13 6.23 -17.71
CA THR A 2 22.04 6.12 -16.72
C THR A 2 22.13 4.73 -16.08
N LYS A 3 22.33 4.67 -14.76
CA LYS A 3 22.30 3.39 -14.03
C LYS A 3 20.91 2.79 -14.20
N THR A 4 20.82 1.49 -14.48
CA THR A 4 19.54 0.78 -14.46
C THR A 4 19.00 0.77 -13.04
N PRO A 5 17.77 1.24 -12.78
CA PRO A 5 17.23 1.27 -11.43
C PRO A 5 16.93 -0.14 -10.90
N ILE A 6 17.01 -0.30 -9.58
CA ILE A 6 16.49 -1.48 -8.89
C ILE A 6 14.97 -1.37 -8.91
N GLU A 7 14.28 -2.31 -9.56
CA GLU A 7 12.82 -2.35 -9.59
C GLU A 7 12.29 -3.04 -8.34
N ILE A 8 11.38 -2.38 -7.63
CA ILE A 8 10.69 -2.92 -6.46
C ILE A 8 9.19 -2.91 -6.71
N ASP A 9 8.60 -4.08 -6.87
CA ASP A 9 7.16 -4.26 -6.89
C ASP A 9 6.65 -4.45 -5.46
N VAL A 10 5.63 -3.69 -5.05
CA VAL A 10 5.04 -3.77 -3.71
C VAL A 10 3.56 -4.07 -3.83
N TYR A 11 3.17 -5.30 -3.54
CA TYR A 11 1.76 -5.60 -3.33
C TYR A 11 1.29 -5.02 -2.01
N SER A 12 0.22 -4.26 -2.05
CA SER A 12 -0.26 -3.47 -0.92
C SER A 12 -1.77 -3.25 -0.99
N ASP A 13 -2.36 -2.94 0.16
CA ASP A 13 -3.72 -2.41 0.28
C ASP A 13 -3.68 -1.13 1.12
N PRO A 14 -4.27 0.00 0.67
CA PRO A 14 -4.25 1.26 1.42
C PRO A 14 -4.96 1.20 2.79
N ILE A 15 -5.75 0.16 3.08
CA ILE A 15 -6.32 -0.09 4.42
C ILE A 15 -5.53 -1.10 5.25
N CYS A 16 -4.35 -1.53 4.79
CA CYS A 16 -3.48 -2.42 5.54
C CYS A 16 -2.50 -1.64 6.42
N PRO A 17 -2.60 -1.67 7.75
CA PRO A 17 -1.71 -0.91 8.60
C PRO A 17 -0.26 -1.42 8.55
N TRP A 18 -0.06 -2.72 8.30
CA TRP A 18 1.28 -3.28 8.06
C TRP A 18 1.89 -2.79 6.74
N CYS A 19 1.06 -2.44 5.73
CA CYS A 19 1.55 -1.83 4.50
C CYS A 19 2.09 -0.43 4.76
N TYR A 20 1.43 0.36 5.59
CA TYR A 20 1.92 1.69 5.98
C TYR A 20 3.21 1.61 6.79
N ILE A 21 3.29 0.68 7.76
CA ILE A 21 4.53 0.39 8.50
C ILE A 21 5.64 -0.05 7.55
N GLY A 22 5.35 -0.96 6.64
CA GLY A 22 6.30 -1.46 5.64
C GLY A 22 6.81 -0.35 4.72
N TYR A 23 5.94 0.57 4.30
CA TYR A 23 6.32 1.75 3.54
C TYR A 23 7.32 2.62 4.29
N LYS A 24 7.04 3.01 5.54
CA LYS A 24 7.96 3.84 6.34
C LYS A 24 9.30 3.14 6.57
N ARG A 25 9.30 1.83 6.80
CA ARG A 25 10.53 1.03 6.91
C ARG A 25 11.31 0.97 5.60
N PHE A 26 10.61 0.89 4.48
CA PHE A 26 11.24 0.88 3.17
C PHE A 26 11.88 2.25 2.86
N GLN A 27 11.25 3.37 3.23
CA GLN A 27 11.89 4.69 3.09
C GLN A 27 13.21 4.75 3.89
N LYS A 28 13.22 4.27 5.15
CA LYS A 28 14.44 4.16 5.96
C LYS A 28 15.49 3.25 5.30
N ALA A 29 15.08 2.14 4.68
CA ALA A 29 15.99 1.26 3.95
C ALA A 29 16.65 1.96 2.75
N LYS A 30 15.91 2.81 2.03
CA LYS A 30 16.47 3.64 0.96
C LYS A 30 17.51 4.64 1.49
N GLU A 31 17.26 5.25 2.66
CA GLU A 31 18.22 6.14 3.31
C GLU A 31 19.52 5.43 3.69
N LEU A 32 19.47 4.13 4.01
CA LEU A 32 20.67 3.30 4.26
C LEU A 32 21.44 2.97 2.97
N ARG A 33 20.88 3.23 1.78
CA ARG A 33 21.49 2.96 0.46
C ARG A 33 21.32 4.17 -0.47
N PRO A 34 21.86 5.34 -0.11
CA PRO A 34 21.60 6.60 -0.82
C PRO A 34 22.14 6.61 -2.28
N ASP A 35 23.10 5.75 -2.57
CA ASP A 35 23.71 5.65 -3.92
C ASP A 35 22.93 4.74 -4.87
N PHE A 36 21.90 4.04 -4.38
CA PHE A 36 21.09 3.16 -5.22
C PHE A 36 19.96 3.95 -5.88
N ASP A 37 19.81 3.77 -7.18
CA ASP A 37 18.64 4.22 -7.92
C ASP A 37 17.54 3.16 -7.76
N VAL A 38 16.45 3.51 -7.05
CA VAL A 38 15.37 2.58 -6.70
C VAL A 38 14.07 3.10 -7.27
N LYS A 39 13.42 2.27 -8.11
CA LYS A 39 12.10 2.55 -8.66
C LYS A 39 11.06 1.62 -8.02
N ILE A 40 10.12 2.21 -7.31
CA ILE A 40 8.99 1.51 -6.71
C ILE A 40 7.82 1.46 -7.68
N ARG A 41 7.06 0.36 -7.63
CA ARG A 41 5.77 0.19 -8.29
C ARG A 41 4.81 -0.47 -7.31
N TRP A 42 3.71 0.22 -7.00
CA TRP A 42 2.65 -0.30 -6.15
C TRP A 42 1.67 -1.13 -6.97
N LEU A 43 1.37 -2.31 -6.46
CA LEU A 43 0.48 -3.29 -7.08
C LEU A 43 -0.70 -3.57 -6.17
N SER A 44 -1.88 -3.72 -6.79
CA SER A 44 -3.13 -3.93 -6.07
C SER A 44 -3.18 -5.30 -5.40
N PHE A 45 -3.56 -5.30 -4.13
CA PHE A 45 -3.98 -6.47 -3.37
C PHE A 45 -5.11 -6.06 -2.43
N GLN A 46 -6.25 -6.74 -2.49
CA GLN A 46 -7.39 -6.41 -1.64
C GLN A 46 -7.41 -7.34 -0.41
N LEU A 47 -7.31 -6.78 0.81
CA LEU A 47 -7.49 -7.54 2.05
C LEU A 47 -8.90 -8.11 2.18
N ASN A 48 -9.87 -7.46 1.56
CA ASN A 48 -11.27 -7.81 1.58
C ASN A 48 -11.86 -7.76 0.16
N PRO A 49 -11.56 -8.74 -0.71
CA PRO A 49 -12.01 -8.72 -2.11
C PRO A 49 -13.54 -8.78 -2.26
N ASP A 50 -14.23 -9.34 -1.27
CA ASP A 50 -15.70 -9.43 -1.24
C ASP A 50 -16.37 -8.24 -0.52
N MET A 51 -15.63 -7.16 -0.22
CA MET A 51 -16.18 -5.97 0.41
C MET A 51 -17.22 -5.32 -0.51
N PRO A 52 -18.45 -5.04 -0.03
CA PRO A 52 -19.43 -4.27 -0.81
C PRO A 52 -18.85 -2.94 -1.29
N THR A 53 -19.32 -2.46 -2.44
CA THR A 53 -18.85 -1.18 -3.03
C THR A 53 -18.98 -0.01 -2.08
N GLU A 54 -20.06 0.02 -1.29
CA GLU A 54 -20.29 1.03 -0.25
C GLU A 54 -19.42 0.87 0.99
N GLY A 55 -18.63 -0.22 1.07
CA GLY A 55 -17.86 -0.58 2.26
C GLY A 55 -18.74 -1.13 3.39
N MET A 56 -18.17 -1.24 4.58
CA MET A 56 -18.83 -1.78 5.77
C MET A 56 -18.60 -0.87 6.97
N ASP A 57 -19.62 -0.76 7.84
CA ASP A 57 -19.46 -0.14 9.16
C ASP A 57 -18.26 -0.75 9.90
N ARG A 58 -17.47 0.11 10.54
CA ARG A 58 -16.20 -0.32 11.16
C ARG A 58 -16.42 -1.34 12.25
N GLN A 59 -17.42 -1.15 13.12
CA GLN A 59 -17.68 -2.07 14.22
C GLN A 59 -18.13 -3.43 13.68
N THR A 60 -19.04 -3.44 12.72
CA THR A 60 -19.52 -4.65 12.04
C THR A 60 -18.36 -5.43 11.41
N TYR A 61 -17.43 -4.72 10.74
CA TYR A 61 -16.24 -5.33 10.18
C TYR A 61 -15.33 -5.96 11.24
N LEU A 62 -15.10 -5.25 12.36
CA LEU A 62 -14.24 -5.76 13.44
C LEU A 62 -14.87 -7.00 14.11
N ASP A 63 -16.17 -6.99 14.32
CA ASP A 63 -16.89 -8.12 14.90
C ASP A 63 -16.84 -9.35 13.99
N THR A 64 -17.04 -9.14 12.69
CA THR A 64 -17.01 -10.22 11.68
C THR A 64 -15.61 -10.80 11.52
N LYS A 65 -14.58 -9.95 11.41
CA LYS A 65 -13.21 -10.39 11.07
C LYS A 65 -12.44 -10.94 12.27
N PHE A 66 -12.65 -10.40 13.46
CA PHE A 66 -11.87 -10.72 14.66
C PHE A 66 -12.66 -11.44 15.74
N GLY A 67 -13.97 -11.67 15.53
CA GLY A 67 -14.83 -12.30 16.52
C GLY A 67 -15.11 -11.41 17.73
N GLY A 68 -15.11 -10.08 17.53
CA GLY A 68 -15.47 -9.09 18.54
C GLY A 68 -14.41 -8.03 18.83
N ARG A 69 -14.88 -6.94 19.42
CA ARG A 69 -14.08 -5.74 19.69
C ARG A 69 -12.85 -5.99 20.55
N ALA A 70 -12.94 -6.90 21.55
CA ALA A 70 -11.81 -7.17 22.45
C ALA A 70 -10.61 -7.76 21.68
N ASN A 71 -10.86 -8.74 20.81
CA ASN A 71 -9.81 -9.34 19.97
C ASN A 71 -9.22 -8.32 18.98
N ALA A 72 -10.09 -7.52 18.37
CA ALA A 72 -9.67 -6.45 17.48
C ALA A 72 -8.77 -5.43 18.19
N THR A 73 -9.15 -5.01 19.42
CA THR A 73 -8.37 -4.05 20.23
C THR A 73 -6.99 -4.61 20.54
N GLN A 74 -6.87 -5.88 20.92
CA GLN A 74 -5.58 -6.52 21.19
C GLN A 74 -4.71 -6.56 19.92
N PHE A 75 -5.30 -6.91 18.78
CA PHE A 75 -4.61 -6.94 17.49
C PHE A 75 -4.10 -5.55 17.09
N TYR A 76 -4.98 -4.54 17.13
CA TYR A 76 -4.60 -3.17 16.74
C TYR A 76 -3.66 -2.49 17.72
N SER A 77 -3.67 -2.84 19.01
CA SER A 77 -2.71 -2.31 19.98
C SER A 77 -1.27 -2.73 19.67
N GLN A 78 -1.05 -3.95 19.19
CA GLN A 78 0.25 -4.41 18.74
C GLN A 78 0.73 -3.66 17.50
N ILE A 79 -0.18 -3.41 16.55
CA ILE A 79 0.12 -2.63 15.34
C ILE A 79 0.43 -1.18 15.70
N ALA A 80 -0.36 -0.56 16.59
CA ALA A 80 -0.12 0.80 17.05
C ALA A 80 1.26 0.93 17.73
N ALA A 81 1.64 -0.05 18.54
CA ALA A 81 2.96 -0.08 19.15
C ALA A 81 4.08 -0.17 18.09
N ALA A 82 3.93 -1.05 17.09
CA ALA A 82 4.88 -1.15 15.98
C ALA A 82 4.95 0.14 15.15
N GLY A 83 3.79 0.77 14.90
CA GLY A 83 3.72 2.05 14.16
C GLY A 83 4.44 3.19 14.86
N LYS A 84 4.35 3.27 16.18
CA LYS A 84 5.05 4.31 16.96
C LYS A 84 6.56 4.30 16.75
N PHE A 85 7.19 3.13 16.60
CA PHE A 85 8.63 3.03 16.28
C PHE A 85 8.97 3.58 14.89
N GLU A 86 7.98 3.64 14.00
CA GLU A 86 8.11 4.19 12.65
C GLU A 86 7.61 5.64 12.54
N GLY A 87 7.19 6.26 13.66
CA GLY A 87 6.66 7.62 13.70
C GLY A 87 5.19 7.71 13.27
N ILE A 88 4.45 6.60 13.23
CA ILE A 88 3.03 6.56 12.87
C ILE A 88 2.18 6.57 14.16
N ASP A 89 1.37 7.60 14.34
CA ASP A 89 0.40 7.69 15.42
C ASP A 89 -1.00 7.29 14.92
N PHE A 90 -1.23 5.99 14.77
CA PHE A 90 -2.47 5.44 14.26
C PHE A 90 -3.71 5.91 15.06
N LYS A 91 -4.71 6.43 14.36
CA LYS A 91 -6.01 6.85 14.90
C LYS A 91 -7.10 5.82 14.57
N PHE A 92 -6.90 4.57 14.98
CA PHE A 92 -7.83 3.48 14.68
C PHE A 92 -9.26 3.72 15.18
N ASP A 93 -9.42 4.46 16.30
CA ASP A 93 -10.73 4.78 16.87
C ASP A 93 -11.49 5.84 16.06
N ASP A 94 -10.80 6.63 15.23
CA ASP A 94 -11.40 7.65 14.36
C ASP A 94 -11.98 7.03 13.07
N ILE A 95 -11.59 5.81 12.75
CA ILE A 95 -12.05 5.11 11.54
C ILE A 95 -13.48 4.61 11.77
N GLN A 96 -14.45 5.18 11.05
CA GLN A 96 -15.87 4.80 11.16
C GLN A 96 -16.30 3.75 10.12
N LYS A 97 -15.53 3.60 9.03
CA LYS A 97 -15.87 2.72 7.91
C LYS A 97 -14.65 1.97 7.38
N THR A 98 -14.85 0.69 7.04
CA THR A 98 -13.90 -0.09 6.28
C THR A 98 -14.33 -0.07 4.81
N PRO A 99 -13.58 0.61 3.92
CA PRO A 99 -14.00 0.79 2.54
C PRO A 99 -13.74 -0.44 1.67
N ASN A 100 -14.41 -0.49 0.52
CA ASN A 100 -13.90 -1.18 -0.66
C ASN A 100 -12.72 -0.37 -1.22
N THR A 101 -11.62 -1.02 -1.58
CA THR A 101 -10.38 -0.34 -1.97
C THR A 101 -10.13 -0.29 -3.47
N VAL A 102 -11.06 -0.80 -4.28
CA VAL A 102 -10.90 -0.83 -5.76
C VAL A 102 -10.66 0.56 -6.32
N GLU A 103 -11.44 1.56 -5.92
CA GLU A 103 -11.30 2.94 -6.44
C GLU A 103 -9.97 3.59 -6.03
N ALA A 104 -9.50 3.34 -4.80
CA ALA A 104 -8.19 3.79 -4.35
C ALA A 104 -7.05 3.13 -5.15
N HIS A 105 -7.17 1.84 -5.47
CA HIS A 105 -6.23 1.14 -6.35
C HIS A 105 -6.27 1.66 -7.79
N ARG A 106 -7.46 2.00 -8.31
CA ARG A 106 -7.58 2.64 -9.62
C ARG A 106 -6.83 3.96 -9.67
N LEU A 107 -6.97 4.80 -8.64
CA LEU A 107 -6.17 6.04 -8.54
C LEU A 107 -4.67 5.76 -8.49
N SER A 108 -4.24 4.67 -7.84
CA SER A 108 -2.83 4.27 -7.84
C SER A 108 -2.31 3.93 -9.24
N LEU A 109 -3.16 3.35 -10.12
CA LEU A 109 -2.80 3.13 -11.53
C LEU A 109 -2.66 4.46 -12.30
N LEU A 110 -3.58 5.41 -12.10
CA LEU A 110 -3.47 6.75 -12.68
C LEU A 110 -2.20 7.45 -12.20
N ALA A 111 -1.90 7.38 -10.90
CA ALA A 111 -0.70 7.95 -10.31
C ALA A 111 0.59 7.35 -10.89
N ALA A 112 0.60 6.03 -11.16
CA ALA A 112 1.73 5.36 -11.80
C ALA A 112 2.02 5.95 -13.19
N SER A 113 0.97 6.26 -13.98
CA SER A 113 1.13 6.86 -15.31
C SER A 113 1.69 8.30 -15.26
N GLN A 114 1.56 8.97 -14.12
CA GLN A 114 2.02 10.34 -13.88
C GLN A 114 3.30 10.41 -13.02
N GLY A 115 3.86 9.26 -12.62
CA GLY A 115 5.06 9.20 -11.77
C GLY A 115 4.85 9.70 -10.34
N LYS A 116 3.60 9.63 -9.82
CA LYS A 116 3.17 10.15 -8.51
C LYS A 116 2.60 9.07 -7.59
N GLN A 117 2.97 7.83 -7.84
CA GLN A 117 2.36 6.70 -7.13
C GLN A 117 2.76 6.65 -5.65
N ASP A 118 3.99 7.00 -5.32
CA ASP A 118 4.48 7.04 -3.93
C ASP A 118 3.74 8.12 -3.12
N GLU A 119 3.61 9.31 -3.68
CA GLU A 119 2.90 10.44 -3.05
C GLU A 119 1.43 10.11 -2.81
N LEU A 120 0.77 9.50 -3.79
CA LEU A 120 -0.62 9.08 -3.64
C LEU A 120 -0.77 8.02 -2.55
N MET A 121 0.08 6.98 -2.55
CA MET A 121 -0.02 5.90 -1.56
C MET A 121 0.22 6.40 -0.15
N GLU A 122 1.19 7.30 0.06
CA GLU A 122 1.40 7.94 1.36
C GLU A 122 0.18 8.71 1.81
N ARG A 123 -0.42 9.55 0.94
CA ARG A 123 -1.63 10.33 1.25
C ARG A 123 -2.84 9.44 1.54
N LEU A 124 -3.00 8.30 0.84
CA LEU A 124 -4.04 7.32 1.13
C LEU A 124 -3.88 6.72 2.53
N PHE A 125 -2.66 6.30 2.90
CA PHE A 125 -2.39 5.79 4.24
C PHE A 125 -2.65 6.83 5.32
N GLU A 126 -2.16 8.06 5.15
CA GLU A 126 -2.36 9.14 6.12
C GLU A 126 -3.85 9.47 6.29
N SER A 127 -4.57 9.65 5.19
CA SER A 127 -5.99 9.97 5.20
C SER A 127 -6.81 8.91 5.92
N TYR A 128 -6.52 7.62 5.69
CA TYR A 128 -7.24 6.54 6.33
C TYR A 128 -6.83 6.35 7.80
N PHE A 129 -5.51 6.27 8.08
CA PHE A 129 -5.02 5.86 9.39
C PHE A 129 -4.79 6.98 10.38
N LEU A 130 -4.52 8.21 9.92
CA LEU A 130 -4.23 9.35 10.79
C LEU A 130 -5.39 10.36 10.84
N GLU A 131 -6.25 10.38 9.81
CA GLU A 131 -7.34 11.33 9.70
C GLU A 131 -8.73 10.65 9.77
N GLY A 132 -8.80 9.31 9.78
CA GLY A 132 -10.04 8.53 9.86
C GLY A 132 -10.97 8.67 8.65
N LYS A 133 -10.46 9.20 7.52
CA LYS A 133 -11.24 9.45 6.31
C LYS A 133 -11.65 8.14 5.63
N ASN A 134 -12.85 8.11 5.06
CA ASN A 134 -13.31 6.99 4.26
C ASN A 134 -12.75 7.09 2.83
N ILE A 135 -11.64 6.40 2.56
CA ILE A 135 -10.99 6.37 1.24
C ILE A 135 -11.73 5.51 0.19
N GLY A 136 -12.94 5.07 0.47
CA GLY A 136 -13.88 4.52 -0.50
C GLY A 136 -14.83 5.57 -1.07
N GLU A 137 -14.88 6.78 -0.49
CA GLU A 137 -15.70 7.87 -0.96
C GLU A 137 -15.01 8.66 -2.07
N ARG A 138 -15.77 8.91 -3.14
CA ARG A 138 -15.26 9.59 -4.32
C ARG A 138 -14.71 10.98 -4.01
N ASP A 139 -15.44 11.80 -3.26
CA ASP A 139 -15.03 13.16 -2.90
C ASP A 139 -13.76 13.17 -2.04
N VAL A 140 -13.55 12.13 -1.22
CA VAL A 140 -12.33 11.94 -0.43
C VAL A 140 -11.18 11.59 -1.35
N LEU A 141 -11.39 10.64 -2.27
CA LEU A 141 -10.36 10.19 -3.22
C LEU A 141 -9.91 11.31 -4.17
N THR A 142 -10.85 12.12 -4.69
CA THR A 142 -10.49 13.26 -5.57
C THR A 142 -9.68 14.33 -4.83
N LYS A 143 -9.97 14.59 -3.56
CA LYS A 143 -9.17 15.48 -2.72
C LYS A 143 -7.76 14.95 -2.48
N ILE A 144 -7.65 13.66 -2.12
CA ILE A 144 -6.36 12.99 -1.95
C ILE A 144 -5.54 13.02 -3.24
N ALA A 145 -6.17 12.77 -4.39
CA ALA A 145 -5.54 12.85 -5.69
C ALA A 145 -4.99 14.26 -5.98
N ALA A 146 -5.79 15.29 -5.70
CA ALA A 146 -5.37 16.69 -5.87
C ALA A 146 -4.20 17.04 -4.93
N GLU A 147 -4.22 16.60 -3.67
CA GLU A 147 -3.14 16.78 -2.70
C GLU A 147 -1.85 16.07 -3.14
N ALA A 148 -1.95 14.91 -3.79
CA ALA A 148 -0.83 14.21 -4.42
C ALA A 148 -0.41 14.82 -5.78
N GLY A 149 -1.09 15.86 -6.23
CA GLY A 149 -0.84 16.58 -7.49
C GLY A 149 -1.22 15.78 -8.73
N LEU A 150 -2.18 14.85 -8.65
CA LEU A 150 -2.70 14.11 -9.79
C LEU A 150 -3.64 14.96 -10.64
N GLU A 151 -3.53 14.81 -11.95
CA GLU A 151 -4.43 15.43 -12.92
C GLU A 151 -5.47 14.42 -13.42
N GLY A 152 -6.67 14.88 -13.77
CA GLY A 152 -7.73 14.06 -14.39
C GLY A 152 -8.30 12.95 -13.48
N ALA A 153 -8.14 13.07 -12.14
CA ALA A 153 -8.60 12.04 -11.22
C ALA A 153 -10.13 11.88 -11.20
N GLU A 154 -10.86 12.99 -11.35
CA GLU A 154 -12.32 12.97 -11.36
C GLU A 154 -12.86 12.24 -12.59
N GLU A 155 -12.40 12.62 -13.78
CA GLU A 155 -12.76 11.98 -15.04
C GLU A 155 -12.34 10.50 -15.08
N TYR A 156 -11.17 10.20 -14.51
CA TYR A 156 -10.68 8.81 -14.42
C TYR A 156 -11.59 7.96 -13.56
N LEU A 157 -12.00 8.45 -12.39
CA LEU A 157 -12.92 7.74 -11.49
C LEU A 157 -14.35 7.66 -12.06
N ASP A 158 -14.78 8.60 -12.92
CA ASP A 158 -16.06 8.56 -13.65
C ASP A 158 -16.09 7.48 -14.74
N SER A 159 -14.93 7.09 -15.22
CA SER A 159 -14.78 6.05 -16.23
C SER A 159 -14.72 4.66 -15.61
N ALA A 160 -14.68 3.61 -16.45
CA ALA A 160 -14.36 2.25 -16.00
C ALA A 160 -12.86 1.91 -16.09
N GLN A 161 -12.00 2.88 -16.42
CA GLN A 161 -10.57 2.64 -16.63
C GLN A 161 -9.90 2.09 -15.37
N GLY A 162 -9.03 1.10 -15.57
CA GLY A 162 -8.25 0.49 -14.50
C GLY A 162 -9.01 -0.48 -13.59
N HIS A 163 -10.35 -0.60 -13.73
CA HIS A 163 -11.12 -1.50 -12.86
C HIS A 163 -10.68 -2.96 -13.03
N GLU A 164 -10.68 -3.45 -14.28
CA GLU A 164 -10.25 -4.82 -14.60
C GLU A 164 -8.76 -5.03 -14.27
N ASP A 165 -7.91 -4.00 -14.44
CA ASP A 165 -6.49 -4.11 -14.13
C ASP A 165 -6.25 -4.30 -12.62
N VAL A 166 -7.04 -3.62 -11.77
CA VAL A 166 -7.01 -3.82 -10.31
C VAL A 166 -7.37 -5.25 -9.95
N LEU A 167 -8.50 -5.75 -10.47
CA LEU A 167 -8.99 -7.10 -10.18
C LEU A 167 -8.01 -8.16 -10.70
N TYR A 168 -7.49 -7.98 -11.91
CA TYR A 168 -6.51 -8.87 -12.51
C TYR A 168 -5.22 -8.92 -11.68
N THR A 169 -4.73 -7.76 -11.21
CA THR A 169 -3.49 -7.68 -10.42
C THR A 169 -3.67 -8.37 -9.07
N ASP A 170 -4.80 -8.16 -8.38
CA ASP A 170 -5.12 -8.85 -7.13
C ASP A 170 -5.22 -10.37 -7.33
N GLN A 171 -5.95 -10.82 -8.36
CA GLN A 171 -6.07 -12.25 -8.65
C GLN A 171 -4.72 -12.88 -9.01
N ASN A 172 -3.88 -12.16 -9.75
CA ASN A 172 -2.54 -12.63 -10.10
C ASN A 172 -1.66 -12.80 -8.87
N ALA A 173 -1.72 -11.86 -7.90
CA ALA A 173 -1.02 -11.99 -6.63
C ALA A 173 -1.41 -13.28 -5.89
N ARG A 174 -2.70 -13.59 -5.84
CA ARG A 174 -3.22 -14.81 -5.21
C ARG A 174 -2.77 -16.07 -5.94
N ASN A 175 -2.76 -16.05 -7.27
CA ASN A 175 -2.26 -17.15 -8.11
C ASN A 175 -0.76 -17.40 -7.91
N LEU A 176 0.02 -16.36 -7.59
CA LEU A 176 1.42 -16.45 -7.20
C LEU A 176 1.62 -16.94 -5.76
N GLY A 177 0.55 -17.21 -5.03
CA GLY A 177 0.59 -17.73 -3.65
C GLY A 177 0.74 -16.65 -2.58
N LEU A 178 0.54 -15.36 -2.92
CA LEU A 178 0.52 -14.30 -1.93
C LEU A 178 -0.75 -14.42 -1.08
N THR A 179 -0.58 -14.54 0.24
CA THR A 179 -1.67 -14.67 1.21
C THR A 179 -1.89 -13.41 2.04
N GLY A 180 -1.07 -12.39 1.84
CA GLY A 180 -1.14 -11.14 2.59
C GLY A 180 -0.14 -10.11 2.13
N VAL A 181 -0.28 -8.90 2.66
CA VAL A 181 0.51 -7.72 2.30
C VAL A 181 1.01 -6.99 3.57
N PRO A 182 2.10 -6.19 3.47
CA PRO A 182 2.84 -5.90 2.25
C PRO A 182 3.65 -7.09 1.76
N CYS A 183 3.93 -7.12 0.46
CA CYS A 183 4.87 -8.06 -0.12
C CYS A 183 5.76 -7.32 -1.11
N PHE A 184 7.06 -7.34 -0.88
CA PHE A 184 8.06 -6.69 -1.73
C PHE A 184 8.67 -7.71 -2.68
N ILE A 185 8.84 -7.34 -3.95
CA ILE A 185 9.48 -8.18 -4.96
C ILE A 185 10.57 -7.36 -5.64
N VAL A 186 11.83 -7.75 -5.49
CA VAL A 186 12.97 -7.06 -6.12
C VAL A 186 13.27 -7.68 -7.47
N ASN A 187 13.39 -6.81 -8.49
CA ASN A 187 13.73 -7.15 -9.88
C ASN A 187 12.90 -8.32 -10.42
N ARG A 188 11.64 -8.49 -9.94
CA ARG A 188 10.70 -9.59 -10.30
C ARG A 188 11.23 -11.01 -10.02
N GLN A 189 12.17 -11.16 -9.08
CA GLN A 189 12.84 -12.44 -8.82
C GLN A 189 12.78 -12.87 -7.36
N HIS A 190 13.02 -11.95 -6.40
CA HIS A 190 13.06 -12.28 -4.98
C HIS A 190 11.89 -11.68 -4.24
N ILE A 191 11.16 -12.52 -3.55
CA ILE A 191 9.95 -12.17 -2.80
C ILE A 191 10.32 -12.01 -1.32
N LEU A 192 9.95 -10.89 -0.73
CA LEU A 192 10.12 -10.60 0.70
C LEU A 192 8.75 -10.24 1.29
N PRO A 193 8.08 -11.17 1.98
CA PRO A 193 6.76 -10.91 2.56
C PRO A 193 6.85 -10.14 3.88
N GLY A 194 5.82 -9.34 4.15
CA GLY A 194 5.61 -8.64 5.40
C GLY A 194 6.39 -7.33 5.54
N ALA A 195 6.02 -6.56 6.57
CA ALA A 195 6.69 -5.32 6.94
C ALA A 195 8.01 -5.61 7.66
N GLN A 196 9.02 -6.03 6.93
CA GLN A 196 10.35 -6.37 7.46
C GLN A 196 11.07 -5.16 8.05
N SER A 197 12.17 -5.40 8.79
CA SER A 197 12.99 -4.32 9.34
C SER A 197 13.67 -3.50 8.24
N PRO A 198 14.04 -2.22 8.48
CA PRO A 198 14.80 -1.43 7.53
C PRO A 198 16.08 -2.11 7.05
N ASP A 199 16.80 -2.79 7.96
CA ASP A 199 18.03 -3.53 7.61
C ASP A 199 17.75 -4.70 6.65
N THR A 200 16.68 -5.46 6.89
CA THR A 200 16.27 -6.57 5.99
C THR A 200 15.87 -6.05 4.62
N LEU A 201 15.13 -4.92 4.58
CA LEU A 201 14.76 -4.27 3.32
C LEU A 201 15.98 -3.69 2.59
N ALA A 202 16.97 -3.15 3.32
CA ALA A 202 18.22 -2.69 2.74
C ALA A 202 19.05 -3.85 2.14
N GLN A 203 19.09 -5.01 2.82
CA GLN A 203 19.70 -6.23 2.26
C GLN A 203 18.99 -6.70 0.99
N MET A 204 17.68 -6.57 0.90
CA MET A 204 16.94 -6.82 -0.33
C MET A 204 17.38 -5.89 -1.47
N LEU A 205 17.62 -4.60 -1.18
CA LEU A 205 18.17 -3.67 -2.15
C LEU A 205 19.59 -4.05 -2.59
N ASP A 206 20.44 -4.54 -1.66
CA ASP A 206 21.79 -5.05 -1.99
C ASP A 206 21.73 -6.20 -2.99
N ILE A 207 20.81 -7.17 -2.77
CA ILE A 207 20.56 -8.28 -3.71
C ILE A 207 20.14 -7.75 -5.08
N GLY A 208 19.20 -6.78 -5.11
CA GLY A 208 18.76 -6.16 -6.36
C GLY A 208 19.88 -5.47 -7.11
N HIS A 209 20.77 -4.78 -6.41
CA HIS A 209 21.92 -4.12 -6.98
C HIS A 209 22.93 -5.12 -7.58
N GLN A 210 23.26 -6.18 -6.83
CA GLN A 210 24.18 -7.23 -7.30
C GLN A 210 23.72 -7.86 -8.61
N GLN A 211 22.40 -8.16 -8.73
CA GLN A 211 21.82 -8.71 -9.96
C GLN A 211 21.99 -7.80 -11.19
N LEU A 212 22.00 -6.48 -11.00
CA LEU A 212 22.19 -5.53 -12.08
C LEU A 212 23.67 -5.46 -12.50
N VAL A 213 24.59 -5.56 -11.53
CA VAL A 213 26.04 -5.59 -11.81
C VAL A 213 26.45 -6.86 -12.55
N GLU A 214 25.90 -8.03 -12.20
CA GLU A 214 26.19 -9.31 -12.85
C GLU A 214 25.68 -9.41 -14.29
N LYS A 215 24.70 -8.57 -14.66
CA LYS A 215 24.11 -8.54 -16.02
C LYS A 215 24.74 -7.48 -16.93
N SER A 216 25.64 -6.63 -16.40
CA SER A 216 26.31 -5.53 -17.11
C SER A 216 27.65 -5.94 -17.65
#